data_97d88d5d621dff0c4830fbdfe532690c
#
_entry.id   97d88d5d621dff0c4830fbdfe532690c
#
_cell.length_a   1.000
_cell.length_b   1.000
_cell.length_c   1.000
_cell.angle_alpha   90.00
_cell.angle_beta   90.00
_cell.angle_gamma   90.00
#
_symmetry.space_group_name_H-M   'P 1'
#
loop_
_entity.id
_entity.type
_entity.pdbx_description
1 polymer ?
#
loop_
_entity_poly.entity_id
_entity_poly.type
_entity_poly.pdbx_seq_one_letter_code
_entity_poly.pdbx_strand_id
1 'polypeptide(L)'
;EFNDNVSSTQKSIVKLLQGRGVDAIIGTHPHYVQKLELNEQTGQFLAYSLGDFLPSAFDLKPVPDVHPVAGTEYSILLDLEITKFAATGETRITGYSYTPLFSVSTEDSLRVVRLENAMTAYESNHLDAVSKDIYDDMAYAKKRIEARVKNGS
;
A
#
# COMPACT_ATOMS: atom_id res chain seq x y z
N GLU A 1 2.71 3.18 15.24
CA GLU A 1 1.59 3.68 14.43
C GLU A 1 1.99 4.94 13.67
N PHE A 2 1.31 5.20 12.57
CA PHE A 2 1.46 6.40 11.74
C PHE A 2 2.91 6.68 11.32
N ASN A 3 3.61 5.63 10.91
CA ASN A 3 5.00 5.71 10.49
C ASN A 3 5.24 4.89 9.22
N ASP A 4 5.78 5.51 8.21
CA ASP A 4 6.12 4.88 6.95
C ASP A 4 7.51 4.19 6.95
N ASN A 5 8.26 4.31 8.05
CA ASN A 5 9.53 3.61 8.23
C ASN A 5 9.34 2.28 8.96
N VAL A 6 9.98 1.25 8.45
CA VAL A 6 9.95 -0.08 9.07
C VAL A 6 10.78 -0.09 10.36
N SER A 7 10.13 -0.45 11.47
CA SER A 7 10.76 -0.52 12.79
C SER A 7 11.70 -1.73 12.93
N SER A 8 12.61 -1.66 13.91
CA SER A 8 13.48 -2.79 14.26
C SER A 8 12.69 -4.01 14.75
N THR A 9 11.59 -3.78 15.45
CA THR A 9 10.69 -4.84 15.91
C THR A 9 10.04 -5.58 14.75
N GLN A 10 9.50 -4.85 13.76
CA GLN A 10 8.96 -5.46 12.54
C GLN A 10 10.01 -6.32 11.83
N LYS A 11 11.22 -5.79 11.63
CA LYS A 11 12.33 -6.53 11.01
C LYS A 11 12.70 -7.81 11.79
N SER A 12 12.69 -7.77 13.11
CA SER A 12 12.99 -8.94 13.95
C SER A 12 11.92 -10.01 13.85
N ILE A 13 10.63 -9.63 13.85
CA ILE A 13 9.51 -10.55 13.67
C ILE A 13 9.55 -11.18 12.28
N VAL A 14 9.75 -10.39 11.24
CA VAL A 14 9.87 -10.88 9.86
C VAL A 14 11.00 -11.91 9.74
N LYS A 15 12.19 -11.59 10.25
CA LYS A 15 13.33 -12.53 10.24
C LYS A 15 13.00 -13.85 10.93
N LEU A 16 12.30 -13.80 12.07
CA LEU A 16 11.86 -15.00 12.78
C LEU A 16 10.90 -15.84 11.95
N LEU A 17 9.89 -15.22 11.35
CA LEU A 17 8.86 -15.91 10.57
C LEU A 17 9.44 -16.51 9.28
N GLN A 18 10.24 -15.75 8.55
CA GLN A 18 10.93 -16.25 7.35
C GLN A 18 11.86 -17.41 7.67
N GLY A 19 12.60 -17.35 8.80
CA GLY A 19 13.45 -18.43 9.26
C GLY A 19 12.68 -19.69 9.70
N ARG A 20 11.36 -19.60 9.89
CA ARG A 20 10.45 -20.72 10.16
C ARG A 20 9.73 -21.24 8.92
N GLY A 21 10.06 -20.70 7.73
CA GLY A 21 9.49 -21.15 6.47
C GLY A 21 8.12 -20.55 6.15
N VAL A 22 7.80 -19.38 6.67
CA VAL A 22 6.59 -18.65 6.28
C VAL A 22 6.81 -18.04 4.89
N ASP A 23 5.93 -18.39 3.94
CA ASP A 23 6.08 -17.99 2.54
C ASP A 23 5.56 -16.58 2.26
N ALA A 24 4.52 -16.13 2.96
CA ALA A 24 3.96 -14.78 2.83
C ALA A 24 3.75 -14.13 4.18
N ILE A 25 4.25 -12.91 4.33
CA ILE A 25 4.01 -12.07 5.53
C ILE A 25 3.36 -10.78 5.05
N ILE A 26 2.13 -10.52 5.50
CA ILE A 26 1.39 -9.32 5.19
C ILE A 26 1.08 -8.62 6.51
N GLY A 27 1.81 -7.54 6.77
CA GLY A 27 1.67 -6.73 7.98
C GLY A 27 0.58 -5.68 7.84
N THR A 28 0.13 -5.22 9.01
CA THR A 28 -0.78 -4.09 9.20
C THR A 28 -0.28 -3.27 10.40
N HIS A 29 -1.07 -2.41 10.98
CA HIS A 29 -0.82 -1.61 12.19
C HIS A 29 -0.09 -0.28 11.96
N PRO A 30 0.93 -0.11 11.08
CA PRO A 30 1.49 1.22 10.85
C PRO A 30 0.51 2.21 10.23
N HIS A 31 -0.62 1.76 9.69
CA HIS A 31 -1.64 2.53 8.95
C HIS A 31 -1.14 3.15 7.65
N TYR A 32 0.17 3.23 7.46
CA TYR A 32 0.84 3.78 6.28
C TYR A 32 1.37 2.67 5.39
N VAL A 33 1.39 2.91 4.08
CA VAL A 33 2.04 1.98 3.15
C VAL A 33 3.53 1.91 3.46
N GLN A 34 4.02 0.69 3.63
CA GLN A 34 5.43 0.41 3.85
C GLN A 34 5.96 -0.52 2.74
N LYS A 35 7.25 -0.86 2.80
CA LYS A 35 7.98 -1.65 1.83
C LYS A 35 7.34 -3.00 1.51
N LEU A 36 7.40 -3.38 0.22
CA LEU A 36 7.11 -4.72 -0.29
C LEU A 36 8.42 -5.38 -0.77
N GLU A 37 8.55 -6.67 -0.58
CA GLU A 37 9.71 -7.45 -1.00
C GLU A 37 9.28 -8.84 -1.48
N LEU A 38 9.79 -9.27 -2.64
CA LEU A 38 9.74 -10.66 -3.09
C LEU A 38 11.17 -11.20 -3.19
N ASN A 39 11.46 -12.26 -2.47
CA ASN A 39 12.69 -12.99 -2.65
C ASN A 39 12.49 -14.01 -3.78
N GLU A 40 12.97 -13.71 -4.96
CA GLU A 40 12.83 -14.57 -6.15
C GLU A 40 13.49 -15.95 -5.99
N GLN A 41 14.52 -16.06 -5.15
CA GLN A 41 15.23 -17.32 -4.93
C GLN A 41 14.42 -18.29 -4.05
N THR A 42 13.79 -17.77 -3.00
CA THR A 42 13.02 -18.57 -2.04
C THR A 42 11.52 -18.57 -2.32
N GLY A 43 11.01 -17.62 -3.09
CA GLY A 43 9.58 -17.37 -3.27
C GLY A 43 8.89 -16.79 -2.04
N GLN A 44 9.64 -16.28 -1.07
CA GLN A 44 9.06 -15.64 0.10
C GLN A 44 8.67 -14.19 -0.20
N PHE A 45 7.46 -13.83 0.15
CA PHE A 45 6.93 -12.46 -0.03
C PHE A 45 6.73 -11.76 1.31
N LEU A 46 6.99 -10.46 1.32
CA LEU A 46 6.83 -9.60 2.48
C LEU A 46 6.17 -8.29 2.09
N ALA A 47 5.11 -7.93 2.80
CA ALA A 47 4.55 -6.59 2.87
C ALA A 47 4.58 -6.12 4.32
N TYR A 48 5.32 -5.09 4.65
CA TYR A 48 5.35 -4.58 6.02
C TYR A 48 4.06 -3.88 6.42
N SER A 49 3.40 -3.19 5.48
CA SER A 49 2.05 -2.65 5.63
C SER A 49 1.46 -2.25 4.28
N LEU A 50 0.18 -2.52 4.10
CA LEU A 50 -0.59 -2.13 2.91
C LEU A 50 -1.27 -0.76 3.06
N GLY A 51 -1.18 -0.13 4.25
CA GLY A 51 -1.96 1.05 4.60
C GLY A 51 -3.40 0.68 5.01
N ASP A 52 -4.24 1.69 5.20
CA ASP A 52 -5.64 1.53 5.59
C ASP A 52 -6.54 1.49 4.36
N PHE A 53 -7.26 0.36 4.18
CA PHE A 53 -8.26 0.28 3.11
C PHE A 53 -9.41 1.27 3.33
N LEU A 54 -9.87 1.39 4.56
CA LEU A 54 -10.90 2.32 4.98
C LEU A 54 -10.46 2.99 6.29
N PRO A 55 -9.80 4.15 6.23
CA PRO A 55 -9.35 4.84 7.43
C PRO A 55 -10.55 5.32 8.26
N SER A 56 -10.40 5.33 9.58
CA SER A 56 -11.41 5.95 10.44
C SER A 56 -11.35 7.48 10.32
N ALA A 57 -12.46 8.15 10.60
CA ALA A 57 -12.49 9.62 10.61
C ALA A 57 -11.51 10.25 11.62
N PHE A 58 -11.08 9.48 12.63
CA PHE A 58 -10.07 9.90 13.61
C PHE A 58 -8.64 9.79 13.10
N ASP A 59 -8.42 8.95 12.08
CA ASP A 59 -7.09 8.67 11.51
C ASP A 59 -6.75 9.56 10.32
N LEU A 60 -7.73 10.31 9.80
CA LEU A 60 -7.57 11.31 8.75
C LEU A 60 -6.95 12.59 9.32
N LYS A 61 -5.73 12.48 9.86
CA LYS A 61 -5.00 13.64 10.38
C LYS A 61 -3.84 13.96 9.46
N PRO A 62 -3.72 15.20 8.99
CA PRO A 62 -2.54 15.63 8.27
C PRO A 62 -1.29 15.38 9.10
N VAL A 63 -0.23 14.88 8.46
CA VAL A 63 1.09 14.82 9.11
C VAL A 63 1.57 16.26 9.25
N PRO A 64 1.79 16.77 10.47
CA PRO A 64 2.28 18.13 10.66
C PRO A 64 3.56 18.34 9.87
N ASP A 65 3.70 19.51 9.24
CA ASP A 65 4.90 20.01 8.56
C ASP A 65 5.32 19.34 7.25
N VAL A 66 4.54 18.39 6.68
CA VAL A 66 4.95 17.70 5.45
C VAL A 66 3.99 17.90 4.29
N HIS A 67 2.70 17.61 4.47
CA HIS A 67 1.65 17.77 3.47
C HIS A 67 0.27 17.62 4.13
N PRO A 68 -0.79 18.28 3.62
CA PRO A 68 -2.14 18.15 4.16
C PRO A 68 -2.71 16.72 4.05
N VAL A 69 -2.21 15.89 3.12
CA VAL A 69 -2.63 14.49 2.98
C VAL A 69 -2.11 13.65 4.14
N ALA A 70 -3.00 13.06 4.90
CA ALA A 70 -2.62 12.06 5.90
C ALA A 70 -2.09 10.79 5.21
N GLY A 71 -1.07 10.17 5.79
CA GLY A 71 -0.56 8.89 5.26
C GLY A 71 -1.57 7.76 5.31
N THR A 72 -2.65 7.91 6.07
CA THR A 72 -3.78 6.99 6.18
C THR A 72 -4.82 7.13 5.05
N GLU A 73 -4.75 8.21 4.25
CA GLU A 73 -5.68 8.43 3.12
C GLU A 73 -5.34 7.61 1.89
N TYR A 74 -4.17 6.96 1.86
CA TYR A 74 -3.78 6.12 0.73
C TYR A 74 -3.28 4.76 1.19
N SER A 75 -3.60 3.76 0.39
CA SER A 75 -3.25 2.37 0.62
C SER A 75 -3.00 1.65 -0.70
N ILE A 76 -2.76 0.36 -0.63
CA ILE A 76 -2.63 -0.48 -1.81
C ILE A 76 -3.49 -1.73 -1.70
N LEU A 77 -4.08 -2.13 -2.83
CA LEU A 77 -4.61 -3.48 -3.03
C LEU A 77 -3.47 -4.33 -3.58
N LEU A 78 -3.15 -5.42 -2.90
CA LEU A 78 -2.08 -6.33 -3.26
C LEU A 78 -2.64 -7.55 -3.99
N ASP A 79 -2.04 -7.88 -5.13
CA ASP A 79 -2.28 -9.12 -5.87
C ASP A 79 -1.01 -9.98 -5.83
N LEU A 80 -1.12 -11.25 -5.41
CA LEU A 80 -0.02 -12.21 -5.38
C LEU A 80 -0.23 -13.27 -6.47
N GLU A 81 0.82 -13.53 -7.24
CA GLU A 81 0.87 -14.65 -8.16
C GLU A 81 1.48 -15.86 -7.45
N ILE A 82 0.70 -16.94 -7.33
CA ILE A 82 1.12 -18.17 -6.67
C ILE A 82 1.15 -19.30 -7.70
N THR A 83 2.33 -19.88 -7.92
CA THR A 83 2.54 -20.95 -8.91
C THR A 83 2.85 -22.26 -8.24
N LYS A 84 2.14 -23.32 -8.64
CA LYS A 84 2.48 -24.70 -8.31
C LYS A 84 3.21 -25.36 -9.47
N PHE A 85 4.45 -25.78 -9.24
CA PHE A 85 5.29 -26.42 -10.23
C PHE A 85 4.97 -27.93 -10.31
N ALA A 86 4.39 -28.39 -11.44
CA ALA A 86 3.98 -29.78 -11.61
C ALA A 86 5.14 -30.78 -11.50
N ALA A 87 6.34 -30.40 -11.92
CA ALA A 87 7.52 -31.27 -11.92
C ALA A 87 8.07 -31.55 -10.51
N THR A 88 7.96 -30.59 -9.59
CA THR A 88 8.50 -30.71 -8.22
C THR A 88 7.42 -30.82 -7.15
N GLY A 89 6.19 -30.46 -7.48
CA GLY A 89 5.10 -30.29 -6.52
C GLY A 89 5.22 -29.06 -5.63
N GLU A 90 6.27 -28.27 -5.80
CA GLU A 90 6.54 -27.08 -5.03
C GLU A 90 5.54 -25.97 -5.37
N THR A 91 5.16 -25.19 -4.37
CA THR A 91 4.32 -23.98 -4.55
C THR A 91 5.13 -22.78 -4.11
N ARG A 92 5.18 -21.76 -4.95
CA ARG A 92 5.91 -20.50 -4.67
C ARG A 92 5.11 -19.27 -5.05
N ILE A 93 5.42 -18.16 -4.42
CA ILE A 93 5.02 -16.83 -4.90
C ILE A 93 6.01 -16.45 -6.00
N THR A 94 5.49 -16.26 -7.22
CA THR A 94 6.28 -16.00 -8.44
C THR A 94 6.21 -14.56 -8.90
N GLY A 95 5.27 -13.79 -8.34
CA GLY A 95 5.12 -12.39 -8.67
C GLY A 95 4.16 -11.69 -7.74
N TYR A 96 4.14 -10.38 -7.83
CA TYR A 96 3.12 -9.55 -7.22
C TYR A 96 2.87 -8.30 -8.04
N SER A 97 1.68 -7.76 -7.92
CA SER A 97 1.33 -6.43 -8.37
C SER A 97 0.54 -5.69 -7.29
N TYR A 98 0.40 -4.40 -7.45
CA TYR A 98 -0.42 -3.61 -6.54
C TYR A 98 -1.17 -2.51 -7.27
N THR A 99 -2.35 -2.19 -6.77
CA THR A 99 -3.18 -1.08 -7.23
C THR A 99 -3.19 -0.01 -6.14
N PRO A 100 -2.69 1.20 -6.40
CA PRO A 100 -2.82 2.32 -5.48
C PRO A 100 -4.29 2.71 -5.28
N LEU A 101 -4.64 2.92 -4.01
CA LEU A 101 -5.97 3.35 -3.59
C LEU A 101 -5.87 4.70 -2.89
N PHE A 102 -6.94 5.48 -2.97
CA PHE A 102 -7.07 6.75 -2.28
C PHE A 102 -8.46 6.86 -1.63
N SER A 103 -8.50 7.37 -0.42
CA SER A 103 -9.73 7.58 0.35
C SER A 103 -10.19 9.02 0.21
N VAL A 104 -11.26 9.23 -0.56
CA VAL A 104 -11.90 10.54 -0.71
C VAL A 104 -12.93 10.71 0.39
N SER A 105 -12.70 11.66 1.29
CA SER A 105 -13.63 12.03 2.35
C SER A 105 -14.41 13.27 1.95
N THR A 106 -15.73 13.22 2.14
CA THR A 106 -16.64 14.36 2.03
C THR A 106 -17.39 14.51 3.35
N GLU A 107 -18.22 15.57 3.51
CA GLU A 107 -19.02 15.77 4.72
C GLU A 107 -19.92 14.55 5.03
N ASP A 108 -20.45 13.90 3.99
CA ASP A 108 -21.45 12.84 4.11
C ASP A 108 -20.93 11.43 3.74
N SER A 109 -19.72 11.30 3.24
CA SER A 109 -19.23 10.01 2.74
C SER A 109 -17.72 9.86 2.75
N LEU A 110 -17.28 8.62 2.93
CA LEU A 110 -15.91 8.18 2.70
C LEU A 110 -15.93 7.12 1.59
N ARG A 111 -15.14 7.35 0.56
CA ARG A 111 -15.06 6.44 -0.61
C ARG A 111 -13.63 6.09 -0.92
N VAL A 112 -13.37 4.80 -1.09
CA VAL A 112 -12.08 4.31 -1.58
C VAL A 112 -12.15 4.19 -3.10
N VAL A 113 -11.21 4.83 -3.77
CA VAL A 113 -11.12 4.82 -5.24
C VAL A 113 -9.77 4.26 -5.69
N ARG A 114 -9.75 3.66 -6.89
CA ARG A 114 -8.48 3.36 -7.56
C ARG A 114 -7.86 4.68 -8.00
N LEU A 115 -6.71 5.00 -7.45
CA LEU A 115 -6.07 6.30 -7.56
C LEU A 115 -5.85 6.71 -9.03
N GLU A 116 -5.27 5.83 -9.84
CA GLU A 116 -5.00 6.14 -11.25
C GLU A 116 -6.26 6.34 -12.09
N ASN A 117 -7.32 5.55 -11.81
CA ASN A 117 -8.59 5.70 -12.51
C ASN A 117 -9.24 7.05 -12.18
N ALA A 118 -9.20 7.46 -10.91
CA ALA A 118 -9.75 8.74 -10.47
C ALA A 118 -8.97 9.92 -11.07
N MET A 119 -7.64 9.84 -11.10
CA MET A 119 -6.80 10.87 -11.73
C MET A 119 -7.10 11.00 -13.24
N THR A 120 -7.16 9.86 -13.97
CA THR A 120 -7.48 9.85 -15.39
C THR A 120 -8.87 10.41 -15.68
N ALA A 121 -9.86 10.09 -14.85
CA ALA A 121 -11.21 10.60 -15.01
C ALA A 121 -11.28 12.13 -14.75
N TYR A 122 -10.51 12.65 -13.81
CA TYR A 122 -10.38 14.10 -13.61
C TYR A 122 -9.73 14.78 -14.82
N GLU A 123 -8.60 14.27 -15.32
CA GLU A 123 -7.88 14.80 -16.48
C GLU A 123 -8.74 14.81 -17.75
N SER A 124 -9.67 13.87 -17.86
CA SER A 124 -10.63 13.74 -18.97
C SER A 124 -11.92 14.54 -18.79
N ASN A 125 -12.03 15.36 -17.75
CA ASN A 125 -13.25 16.11 -17.37
C ASN A 125 -14.51 15.24 -17.19
N HIS A 126 -14.35 13.97 -16.74
CA HIS A 126 -15.46 13.05 -16.51
C HIS A 126 -15.88 12.93 -15.03
N LEU A 127 -15.25 13.67 -14.14
CA LEU A 127 -15.55 13.64 -12.70
C LEU A 127 -15.69 15.07 -12.14
N ASP A 128 -16.91 15.54 -12.06
CA ASP A 128 -17.24 16.81 -11.38
C ASP A 128 -17.00 16.75 -9.85
N ALA A 129 -16.87 15.55 -9.30
CA ALA A 129 -16.73 15.33 -7.85
C ALA A 129 -15.28 15.41 -7.33
N VAL A 130 -14.28 15.48 -8.19
CA VAL A 130 -12.87 15.59 -7.82
C VAL A 130 -12.43 17.03 -8.03
N SER A 131 -12.15 17.75 -6.96
CA SER A 131 -11.55 19.09 -7.03
C SER A 131 -10.07 19.01 -7.42
N LYS A 132 -9.52 20.16 -7.83
CA LYS A 132 -8.06 20.25 -8.10
C LYS A 132 -7.24 19.86 -6.86
N ASP A 133 -7.68 20.24 -5.67
CA ASP A 133 -6.96 19.93 -4.44
C ASP A 133 -6.92 18.42 -4.19
N ILE A 134 -8.04 17.70 -4.37
CA ILE A 134 -8.10 16.24 -4.28
C ILE A 134 -7.19 15.59 -5.34
N TYR A 135 -7.12 16.15 -6.55
CA TYR A 135 -6.21 15.65 -7.58
C TYR A 135 -4.74 15.83 -7.18
N ASP A 136 -4.37 16.98 -6.65
CA ASP A 136 -3.00 17.25 -6.19
C ASP A 136 -2.63 16.33 -5.01
N ASP A 137 -3.57 16.03 -4.12
CA ASP A 137 -3.41 15.07 -3.02
C ASP A 137 -3.21 13.63 -3.55
N MET A 138 -3.98 13.22 -4.55
CA MET A 138 -3.79 11.93 -5.23
C MET A 138 -2.41 11.83 -5.89
N ALA A 139 -1.94 12.90 -6.54
CA ALA A 139 -0.63 12.94 -7.17
C ALA A 139 0.50 12.83 -6.14
N TYR A 140 0.33 13.45 -4.98
CA TYR A 140 1.25 13.29 -3.85
C TYR A 140 1.24 11.84 -3.32
N ALA A 141 0.06 11.27 -3.06
CA ALA A 141 -0.10 9.90 -2.59
C ALA A 141 0.56 8.88 -3.54
N LYS A 142 0.37 9.05 -4.85
CA LYS A 142 1.02 8.20 -5.88
C LYS A 142 2.53 8.19 -5.72
N LYS A 143 3.15 9.36 -5.62
CA LYS A 143 4.62 9.48 -5.44
C LYS A 143 5.08 8.81 -4.13
N ARG A 144 4.31 8.95 -3.06
CA ARG A 144 4.64 8.34 -1.76
C ARG A 144 4.58 6.82 -1.83
N ILE A 145 3.50 6.26 -2.40
CA ILE A 145 3.34 4.81 -2.58
C ILE A 145 4.50 4.27 -3.43
N GLU A 146 4.78 4.87 -4.58
CA GLU A 146 5.86 4.43 -5.47
C GLU A 146 7.23 4.47 -4.78
N ALA A 147 7.52 5.53 -4.02
CA ALA A 147 8.77 5.65 -3.30
C ALA A 147 8.92 4.58 -2.21
N ARG A 148 7.83 4.17 -1.55
CA ARG A 148 7.86 3.17 -0.47
C ARG A 148 7.93 1.75 -1.00
N VAL A 149 7.15 1.46 -2.04
CA VAL A 149 7.13 0.11 -2.65
C VAL A 149 8.43 -0.19 -3.40
N LYS A 150 9.00 0.79 -4.14
CA LYS A 150 10.21 0.60 -4.96
C LYS A 150 11.53 0.62 -4.17
N ASN A 151 11.60 1.29 -3.03
CA ASN A 151 12.82 1.34 -2.20
C ASN A 151 13.14 0.01 -1.49
N GLY A 152 12.66 -1.08 -2.08
CA GLY A 152 12.86 -2.46 -1.68
C GLY A 152 13.83 -3.25 -2.56
N SER A 153 14.44 -2.64 -3.59
CA SER A 153 15.47 -3.31 -4.42
C SER A 153 16.86 -2.89 -4.02
#